data_2ebefffc9a13d90edae56c63d1008eb2
#
_entry.id   2ebefffc9a13d90edae56c63d1008eb2
#
_cell.length_a   1.000
_cell.length_b   1.000
_cell.length_c   1.000
_cell.angle_alpha   90.00
_cell.angle_beta   90.00
_cell.angle_gamma   90.00
#
_symmetry.space_group_name_H-M   'P 1'
#
loop_
_entity.id
_entity.type
_entity.pdbx_description
1 polymer ?
#
loop_
_entity_poly.entity_id
_entity_poly.type
_entity_poly.pdbx_seq_one_letter_code
_entity_poly.pdbx_strand_id
1 'polypeptide(L)'
;YHAGDCMQLTSMQVPDRWWNKFKDKKLEDMMRHRSPQKEDRLHLLAALAMCENIDWNVGRLLKELKRLKIKDNTIVAFFHDNGPNGNRWNGDMEGRKGSTEEGGTRSPLLIRWPRLIKPGIQITEIASARDLLPTFLDLAGIEEPAPLRLDGKSLKPLLLGSEEEWKPRKLVSYWKNKLGVRGQRFRLGYKGGLYD
;
A
#
# COMPACT_ATOMS: atom_id res chain seq x y z
N TYR A 1 -10.26 -4.65 -14.46
CA TYR A 1 -8.89 -5.03 -14.08
C TYR A 1 -8.54 -4.30 -12.81
N HIS A 2 -8.48 -5.00 -11.68
CA HIS A 2 -7.93 -4.44 -10.45
C HIS A 2 -6.41 -4.35 -10.58
N ALA A 3 -5.82 -3.17 -10.41
CA ALA A 3 -4.37 -2.99 -10.47
C ALA A 3 -3.62 -3.89 -9.47
N GLY A 4 -4.27 -4.29 -8.38
CA GLY A 4 -3.77 -5.27 -7.42
C GLY A 4 -3.56 -6.67 -8.00
N ASP A 5 -4.41 -7.10 -8.93
CA ASP A 5 -4.33 -8.44 -9.50
C ASP A 5 -3.10 -8.63 -10.38
N CYS A 6 -2.67 -7.58 -11.08
CA CYS A 6 -1.47 -7.64 -11.91
C CYS A 6 -0.18 -7.87 -11.13
N MET A 7 -0.11 -7.46 -9.86
CA MET A 7 1.06 -7.67 -9.02
C MET A 7 0.99 -8.97 -8.20
N GLN A 8 -0.15 -9.64 -8.17
CA GLN A 8 -0.38 -10.85 -7.39
C GLN A 8 -0.20 -12.15 -8.18
N LEU A 9 -0.31 -12.10 -9.51
CA LEU A 9 -0.21 -13.28 -10.34
C LEU A 9 1.17 -13.92 -10.27
N THR A 10 1.21 -15.23 -10.26
CA THR A 10 2.44 -16.02 -10.33
C THR A 10 3.19 -15.83 -11.66
N SER A 11 2.45 -15.53 -12.74
CA SER A 11 3.00 -15.09 -14.01
C SER A 11 2.86 -13.58 -14.13
N MET A 12 3.98 -12.88 -14.22
CA MET A 12 4.02 -11.44 -14.44
C MET A 12 3.67 -11.15 -15.90
N GLN A 13 2.48 -10.63 -16.13
CA GLN A 13 2.01 -10.25 -17.47
C GLN A 13 1.98 -8.73 -17.59
N VAL A 14 2.63 -8.22 -18.62
CA VAL A 14 2.67 -6.79 -18.91
C VAL A 14 2.60 -6.60 -20.42
N PRO A 15 1.83 -5.61 -20.95
CA PRO A 15 1.77 -5.35 -22.38
C PRO A 15 3.15 -4.99 -22.94
N ASP A 16 3.44 -5.40 -24.18
CA ASP A 16 4.73 -5.22 -24.86
C ASP A 16 5.22 -3.78 -24.85
N ARG A 17 4.33 -2.84 -24.99
CA ARG A 17 4.60 -1.40 -24.94
C ARG A 17 5.35 -0.99 -23.66
N TRP A 18 5.05 -1.63 -22.51
CA TRP A 18 5.69 -1.35 -21.23
C TRP A 18 6.90 -2.26 -21.03
N TRP A 19 6.77 -3.54 -21.39
CA TRP A 19 7.87 -4.50 -21.35
C TRP A 19 9.09 -4.02 -22.13
N ASN A 20 8.90 -3.54 -23.35
CA ASN A 20 9.97 -3.07 -24.23
C ASN A 20 10.76 -1.88 -23.66
N LYS A 21 10.21 -1.14 -22.70
CA LYS A 21 10.93 -0.06 -22.00
C LYS A 21 11.91 -0.58 -20.94
N PHE A 22 11.71 -1.79 -20.46
CA PHE A 22 12.43 -2.32 -19.31
C PHE A 22 13.29 -3.54 -19.61
N LYS A 23 12.94 -4.35 -20.60
CA LYS A 23 13.58 -5.65 -20.92
C LYS A 23 15.12 -5.63 -20.97
N ASP A 24 15.69 -4.53 -21.44
CA ASP A 24 17.12 -4.37 -21.62
C ASP A 24 17.79 -3.48 -20.54
N LYS A 25 17.03 -3.06 -19.52
CA LYS A 25 17.59 -2.23 -18.44
C LYS A 25 18.55 -3.01 -17.57
N LYS A 26 19.66 -2.36 -17.21
CA LYS A 26 20.57 -2.84 -16.18
C LYS A 26 19.91 -2.61 -14.81
N LEU A 27 19.98 -3.61 -13.94
CA LEU A 27 19.28 -3.60 -12.63
C LEU A 27 20.25 -3.74 -11.46
N GLU A 28 21.55 -3.69 -11.69
CA GLU A 28 22.57 -3.94 -10.66
C GLU A 28 22.39 -3.03 -9.43
N ASP A 29 22.00 -1.77 -9.66
CA ASP A 29 21.74 -0.82 -8.59
C ASP A 29 20.38 -1.00 -7.89
N MET A 30 19.48 -1.80 -8.45
CA MET A 30 18.11 -2.01 -7.97
C MET A 30 17.92 -3.38 -7.31
N MET A 31 18.82 -4.34 -7.59
CA MET A 31 18.81 -5.68 -7.00
C MET A 31 19.47 -5.64 -5.62
N ARG A 32 18.74 -5.10 -4.65
CA ARG A 32 19.23 -4.82 -3.27
C ARG A 32 18.54 -5.68 -2.20
N HIS A 33 17.90 -6.77 -2.60
CA HIS A 33 17.32 -7.68 -1.61
C HIS A 33 18.43 -8.25 -0.71
N ARG A 34 18.15 -8.47 0.58
CA ARG A 34 19.11 -9.10 1.54
C ARG A 34 19.71 -10.44 1.09
N SER A 35 19.10 -11.05 0.09
CA SER A 35 19.60 -12.25 -0.58
C SER A 35 19.52 -12.03 -2.09
N PRO A 36 20.47 -11.27 -2.69
CA PRO A 36 20.41 -10.89 -4.10
C PRO A 36 20.37 -12.11 -5.05
N GLN A 37 21.02 -13.21 -4.68
CA GLN A 37 21.01 -14.46 -5.43
C GLN A 37 19.62 -15.13 -5.55
N LYS A 38 18.65 -14.70 -4.75
CA LYS A 38 17.24 -15.16 -4.82
C LYS A 38 16.35 -14.23 -5.64
N GLU A 39 16.87 -13.10 -6.09
CA GLU A 39 16.12 -12.21 -6.95
C GLU A 39 16.04 -12.78 -8.36
N ASP A 40 14.83 -12.73 -8.95
CA ASP A 40 14.59 -13.04 -10.34
C ASP A 40 14.60 -11.75 -11.15
N ARG A 41 15.62 -11.60 -12.01
CA ARG A 41 15.82 -10.41 -12.84
C ARG A 41 14.65 -10.17 -13.79
N LEU A 42 14.15 -11.21 -14.46
CA LEU A 42 13.02 -11.06 -15.39
C LEU A 42 11.74 -10.65 -14.65
N HIS A 43 11.51 -11.26 -13.49
CA HIS A 43 10.39 -10.93 -12.62
C HIS A 43 10.47 -9.46 -12.11
N LEU A 44 11.66 -8.98 -11.78
CA LEU A 44 11.85 -7.59 -11.37
C LEU A 44 11.61 -6.62 -12.53
N LEU A 45 12.15 -6.90 -13.73
CA LEU A 45 11.89 -6.09 -14.94
C LEU A 45 10.39 -6.00 -15.26
N ALA A 46 9.70 -7.13 -15.20
CA ALA A 46 8.25 -7.16 -15.42
C ALA A 46 7.49 -6.35 -14.36
N ALA A 47 7.89 -6.45 -13.08
CA ALA A 47 7.28 -5.67 -12.00
C ALA A 47 7.45 -4.16 -12.23
N LEU A 48 8.63 -3.70 -12.64
CA LEU A 48 8.88 -2.28 -12.95
C LEU A 48 8.04 -1.81 -14.14
N ALA A 49 7.93 -2.62 -15.18
CA ALA A 49 7.09 -2.32 -16.34
C ALA A 49 5.60 -2.25 -15.96
N MET A 50 5.14 -3.12 -15.04
CA MET A 50 3.79 -3.08 -14.50
C MET A 50 3.55 -1.83 -13.66
N CYS A 51 4.51 -1.41 -12.84
CA CYS A 51 4.40 -0.18 -12.05
C CYS A 51 4.23 1.05 -12.96
N GLU A 52 4.99 1.16 -14.06
CA GLU A 52 4.83 2.26 -15.02
C GLU A 52 3.47 2.20 -15.73
N ASN A 53 2.99 1.00 -16.06
CA ASN A 53 1.65 0.83 -16.62
C ASN A 53 0.55 1.29 -15.65
N ILE A 54 0.69 0.96 -14.36
CA ILE A 54 -0.24 1.40 -13.32
C ILE A 54 -0.21 2.92 -13.20
N ASP A 55 0.97 3.53 -13.10
CA ASP A 55 1.14 4.98 -13.02
C ASP A 55 0.48 5.70 -14.21
N TRP A 56 0.69 5.21 -15.42
CA TRP A 56 0.05 5.75 -16.62
C TRP A 56 -1.49 5.67 -16.53
N ASN A 57 -2.05 4.56 -16.04
CA ASN A 57 -3.50 4.41 -15.87
C ASN A 57 -4.06 5.32 -14.77
N VAL A 58 -3.35 5.45 -13.65
CA VAL A 58 -3.71 6.42 -12.59
C VAL A 58 -3.69 7.85 -13.16
N GLY A 59 -2.67 8.18 -13.96
CA GLY A 59 -2.58 9.47 -14.64
C GLY A 59 -3.78 9.73 -15.55
N ARG A 60 -4.28 8.72 -16.27
CA ARG A 60 -5.51 8.83 -17.10
C ARG A 60 -6.74 9.09 -16.23
N LEU A 61 -6.88 8.35 -15.14
CA LEU A 61 -7.98 8.56 -14.19
C LEU A 61 -7.99 10.01 -13.66
N LEU A 62 -6.84 10.50 -13.21
CA LEU A 62 -6.72 11.87 -12.68
C LEU A 62 -7.01 12.94 -13.74
N LYS A 63 -6.60 12.72 -15.01
CA LYS A 63 -6.95 13.60 -16.14
C LYS A 63 -8.47 13.62 -16.38
N GLU A 64 -9.12 12.47 -16.29
CA GLU A 64 -10.56 12.36 -16.49
C GLU A 64 -11.35 13.09 -15.39
N LEU A 65 -10.95 12.93 -14.12
CA LEU A 65 -11.54 13.69 -13.00
C LEU A 65 -11.41 15.20 -13.21
N LYS A 66 -10.26 15.64 -13.75
CA LYS A 66 -10.04 17.05 -14.13
C LYS A 66 -10.97 17.49 -15.26
N ARG A 67 -11.10 16.68 -16.33
CA ARG A 67 -11.97 16.96 -17.49
C ARG A 67 -13.43 17.11 -17.06
N LEU A 68 -13.87 16.23 -16.15
CA LEU A 68 -15.22 16.25 -15.59
C LEU A 68 -15.45 17.35 -14.54
N LYS A 69 -14.41 18.12 -14.19
CA LYS A 69 -14.43 19.18 -13.16
C LYS A 69 -14.83 18.70 -11.75
N ILE A 70 -14.60 17.43 -11.44
CA ILE A 70 -14.91 16.83 -10.13
C ILE A 70 -13.66 16.52 -9.32
N LYS A 71 -12.44 16.81 -9.85
CA LYS A 71 -11.16 16.44 -9.22
C LYS A 71 -11.00 16.93 -7.79
N ASP A 72 -11.56 18.09 -7.46
CA ASP A 72 -11.39 18.71 -6.15
C ASP A 72 -12.36 18.17 -5.10
N ASN A 73 -13.47 17.56 -5.56
CA ASN A 73 -14.49 16.93 -4.73
C ASN A 73 -14.50 15.39 -4.86
N THR A 74 -13.35 14.80 -5.19
CA THR A 74 -13.19 13.35 -5.31
C THR A 74 -12.02 12.88 -4.47
N ILE A 75 -12.27 11.93 -3.59
CA ILE A 75 -11.23 11.21 -2.85
C ILE A 75 -10.67 10.12 -3.77
N VAL A 76 -9.36 10.14 -3.97
CA VAL A 76 -8.63 9.08 -4.67
C VAL A 76 -7.71 8.41 -3.67
N ALA A 77 -7.89 7.11 -3.42
CA ALA A 77 -7.03 6.30 -2.60
C ALA A 77 -6.33 5.24 -3.47
N PHE A 78 -5.03 5.14 -3.32
CA PHE A 78 -4.21 4.09 -3.94
C PHE A 78 -3.47 3.34 -2.85
N PHE A 79 -3.60 2.04 -2.82
CA PHE A 79 -2.93 1.19 -1.84
C PHE A 79 -2.70 -0.21 -2.40
N HIS A 80 -1.82 -0.96 -1.75
CA HIS A 80 -1.62 -2.37 -2.02
C HIS A 80 -2.16 -3.22 -0.87
N ASP A 81 -2.59 -4.42 -1.17
CA ASP A 81 -3.15 -5.37 -0.20
C ASP A 81 -2.06 -6.01 0.68
N ASN A 82 -0.87 -6.22 0.12
CA ASN A 82 0.26 -6.87 0.79
C ASN A 82 1.61 -6.44 0.19
N GLY A 83 2.68 -6.94 0.77
CA GLY A 83 4.02 -6.78 0.25
C GLY A 83 4.28 -7.56 -1.05
N PRO A 84 5.50 -7.48 -1.60
CA PRO A 84 5.82 -8.00 -2.92
C PRO A 84 5.67 -9.52 -3.01
N ASN A 85 5.18 -10.00 -4.16
CA ASN A 85 5.25 -11.40 -4.53
C ASN A 85 6.64 -11.70 -5.12
N GLY A 86 7.38 -12.56 -4.46
CA GLY A 86 8.78 -12.87 -4.83
C GLY A 86 9.82 -12.09 -4.02
N ASN A 87 11.07 -12.39 -4.29
CA ASN A 87 12.21 -11.75 -3.63
C ASN A 87 12.61 -10.52 -4.44
N ARG A 88 12.31 -9.36 -3.92
CA ARG A 88 12.69 -8.04 -4.46
C ARG A 88 13.06 -7.15 -3.29
N TRP A 89 13.85 -6.14 -3.57
CA TRP A 89 14.08 -5.11 -2.56
C TRP A 89 12.76 -4.50 -2.08
N ASN A 90 12.59 -4.46 -0.78
CA ASN A 90 11.39 -3.98 -0.11
C ASN A 90 11.73 -3.08 1.09
N GLY A 91 12.87 -2.38 1.04
CA GLY A 91 13.37 -1.58 2.15
C GLY A 91 13.99 -2.41 3.26
N ASP A 92 14.57 -3.57 2.94
CA ASP A 92 15.16 -4.54 3.87
C ASP A 92 14.21 -5.11 4.92
N MET A 93 12.91 -4.92 4.74
CA MET A 93 11.89 -5.50 5.61
C MET A 93 11.90 -7.03 5.49
N GLU A 94 11.75 -7.71 6.62
CA GLU A 94 11.62 -9.16 6.64
C GLU A 94 10.27 -9.59 6.08
N GLY A 95 10.27 -10.67 5.27
CA GLY A 95 9.05 -11.24 4.72
C GLY A 95 8.66 -10.68 3.36
N ARG A 96 7.57 -11.22 2.85
CA ARG A 96 6.96 -10.92 1.55
C ARG A 96 5.50 -11.36 1.57
N LYS A 97 4.78 -11.23 0.46
CA LYS A 97 3.40 -11.76 0.32
C LYS A 97 3.26 -13.15 0.95
N GLY A 98 2.22 -13.34 1.74
CA GLY A 98 1.95 -14.59 2.46
C GLY A 98 2.74 -14.74 3.76
N SER A 99 3.29 -13.65 4.30
CA SER A 99 3.85 -13.62 5.64
C SER A 99 3.19 -12.53 6.50
N THR A 100 3.24 -12.71 7.82
CA THR A 100 2.79 -11.70 8.80
C THR A 100 3.92 -10.76 9.23
N GLU A 101 5.09 -10.88 8.60
CA GLU A 101 6.23 -10.01 8.82
C GLU A 101 6.07 -8.65 8.09
N GLU A 102 6.88 -7.67 8.45
CA GLU A 102 6.77 -6.30 7.94
C GLU A 102 6.73 -6.22 6.42
N GLY A 103 7.65 -6.94 5.74
CA GLY A 103 7.70 -6.97 4.27
C GLY A 103 6.53 -7.69 3.61
N GLY A 104 5.69 -8.40 4.38
CA GLY A 104 4.47 -9.03 3.89
C GLY A 104 3.22 -8.20 4.12
N THR A 105 3.22 -7.35 5.14
CA THR A 105 2.03 -6.62 5.60
C THR A 105 2.11 -5.11 5.35
N ARG A 106 3.30 -4.52 5.38
CA ARG A 106 3.47 -3.09 5.12
C ARG A 106 3.44 -2.81 3.63
N SER A 107 2.56 -1.92 3.24
CA SER A 107 2.39 -1.49 1.85
C SER A 107 2.04 0.00 1.79
N PRO A 108 2.27 0.67 0.65
CA PRO A 108 1.95 2.08 0.53
C PRO A 108 0.44 2.33 0.61
N LEU A 109 0.06 3.44 1.22
CA LEU A 109 -1.27 4.03 1.16
C LEU A 109 -1.12 5.49 0.79
N LEU A 110 -1.68 5.89 -0.33
CA LEU A 110 -1.70 7.27 -0.82
C LEU A 110 -3.15 7.74 -0.91
N ILE A 111 -3.47 8.85 -0.25
CA ILE A 111 -4.81 9.43 -0.29
C ILE A 111 -4.70 10.86 -0.80
N ARG A 112 -5.56 11.20 -1.75
CA ARG A 112 -5.64 12.51 -2.36
C ARG A 112 -7.08 13.02 -2.34
N TRP A 113 -7.29 14.21 -1.76
CA TRP A 113 -8.53 14.98 -1.86
C TRP A 113 -8.18 16.47 -1.87
N PRO A 114 -8.00 17.10 -3.03
CA PRO A 114 -7.45 18.46 -3.12
C PRO A 114 -8.25 19.53 -2.38
N ARG A 115 -9.53 19.29 -2.17
CA ARG A 115 -10.40 20.22 -1.43
C ARG A 115 -10.02 20.35 0.05
N LEU A 116 -9.58 19.24 0.69
CA LEU A 116 -9.39 19.20 2.14
C LEU A 116 -8.02 18.72 2.58
N ILE A 117 -7.37 17.81 1.84
CA ILE A 117 -6.08 17.25 2.21
C ILE A 117 -4.96 18.06 1.56
N LYS A 118 -4.09 18.62 2.39
CA LYS A 118 -2.90 19.36 1.90
C LYS A 118 -1.95 18.43 1.16
N PRO A 119 -1.35 18.85 0.03
CA PRO A 119 -0.38 18.04 -0.68
C PRO A 119 0.92 17.87 0.13
N GLY A 120 1.60 16.72 -0.05
CA GLY A 120 2.91 16.46 0.54
C GLY A 120 2.91 16.10 2.02
N ILE A 121 1.75 15.89 2.65
CA ILE A 121 1.69 15.41 4.04
C ILE A 121 2.21 13.98 4.09
N GLN A 122 3.05 13.70 5.07
CA GLN A 122 3.49 12.36 5.44
C GLN A 122 2.95 12.02 6.82
N ILE A 123 2.19 10.93 6.91
CA ILE A 123 1.61 10.42 8.14
C ILE A 123 2.40 9.17 8.53
N THR A 124 2.95 9.17 9.73
CA THR A 124 3.80 8.09 10.25
C THR A 124 3.04 7.09 11.12
N GLU A 125 1.83 7.45 11.53
CA GLU A 125 0.96 6.63 12.35
C GLU A 125 0.55 5.37 11.58
N ILE A 126 0.56 4.23 12.30
CA ILE A 126 0.18 2.96 11.70
C ILE A 126 -1.29 2.94 11.30
N ALA A 127 -1.53 2.51 10.07
CA ALA A 127 -2.86 2.39 9.47
C ALA A 127 -3.08 0.97 8.91
N SER A 128 -4.31 0.62 8.65
CA SER A 128 -4.71 -0.66 8.08
C SER A 128 -5.82 -0.46 7.05
N ALA A 129 -5.98 -1.39 6.11
CA ALA A 129 -7.08 -1.35 5.15
C ALA A 129 -8.47 -1.29 5.83
N ARG A 130 -8.60 -1.82 7.06
CA ARG A 130 -9.83 -1.71 7.87
C ARG A 130 -10.22 -0.26 8.17
N ASP A 131 -9.27 0.66 8.17
CA ASP A 131 -9.49 2.07 8.46
C ASP A 131 -10.09 2.84 7.29
N LEU A 132 -10.04 2.28 6.08
CA LEU A 132 -10.51 2.98 4.87
C LEU A 132 -12.01 3.25 4.92
N LEU A 133 -12.82 2.26 5.28
CA LEU A 133 -14.26 2.43 5.33
C LEU A 133 -14.68 3.50 6.35
N PRO A 134 -14.31 3.43 7.65
CA PRO A 134 -14.65 4.48 8.59
C PRO A 134 -14.08 5.85 8.18
N THR A 135 -12.90 5.89 7.55
CA THR A 135 -12.34 7.14 7.04
C THR A 135 -13.20 7.76 5.95
N PHE A 136 -13.65 6.95 4.99
CA PHE A 136 -14.46 7.48 3.89
C PHE A 136 -15.86 7.90 4.34
N LEU A 137 -16.47 7.17 5.24
CA LEU A 137 -17.75 7.57 5.84
C LEU A 137 -17.60 8.92 6.56
N ASP A 138 -16.59 9.05 7.42
CA ASP A 138 -16.35 10.26 8.20
C ASP A 138 -15.98 11.47 7.31
N LEU A 139 -15.15 11.27 6.28
CA LEU A 139 -14.84 12.32 5.30
C LEU A 139 -16.06 12.74 4.47
N ALA A 140 -16.97 11.82 4.22
CA ALA A 140 -18.23 12.10 3.51
C ALA A 140 -19.34 12.67 4.42
N GLY A 141 -19.14 12.73 5.73
CA GLY A 141 -20.14 13.15 6.70
C GLY A 141 -21.30 12.15 6.84
N ILE A 142 -21.03 10.86 6.58
CA ILE A 142 -22.01 9.78 6.70
C ILE A 142 -21.78 9.08 8.04
N GLU A 143 -22.83 8.96 8.85
CA GLU A 143 -22.78 8.21 10.10
C GLU A 143 -22.59 6.70 9.84
N GLU A 144 -21.87 6.04 10.74
CA GLU A 144 -21.75 4.58 10.68
C GLU A 144 -23.14 3.94 10.82
N PRO A 145 -23.53 3.06 9.88
CA PRO A 145 -24.84 2.43 9.94
C PRO A 145 -24.93 1.45 11.13
N ALA A 146 -25.85 1.70 12.06
CA ALA A 146 -26.14 0.78 13.14
C ALA A 146 -26.86 -0.48 12.59
N PRO A 147 -26.58 -1.68 13.12
CA PRO A 147 -25.74 -2.02 14.28
C PRO A 147 -24.29 -2.37 13.94
N LEU A 148 -23.77 -1.99 12.77
CA LEU A 148 -22.42 -2.32 12.33
C LEU A 148 -21.40 -1.68 13.28
N ARG A 149 -20.48 -2.52 13.79
CA ARG A 149 -19.27 -2.04 14.47
C ARG A 149 -18.09 -2.25 13.53
N LEU A 150 -17.44 -1.16 13.14
CA LEU A 150 -16.26 -1.21 12.33
C LEU A 150 -15.01 -1.44 13.19
N ASP A 151 -14.17 -2.40 12.80
CA ASP A 151 -12.89 -2.69 13.49
C ASP A 151 -11.80 -1.64 13.20
N GLY A 152 -11.99 -0.83 12.18
CA GLY A 152 -11.09 0.24 11.78
C GLY A 152 -11.33 1.53 12.55
N LYS A 153 -10.38 2.46 12.44
CA LYS A 153 -10.47 3.81 13.00
C LYS A 153 -10.35 4.83 11.87
N SER A 154 -11.20 5.86 11.87
CA SER A 154 -11.09 6.94 10.87
C SER A 154 -9.72 7.61 10.94
N LEU A 155 -9.08 7.76 9.78
CA LEU A 155 -7.82 8.48 9.59
C LEU A 155 -8.04 9.98 9.35
N LYS A 156 -9.29 10.46 9.33
CA LYS A 156 -9.63 11.86 9.06
C LYS A 156 -8.86 12.86 9.95
N PRO A 157 -8.71 12.65 11.28
CA PRO A 157 -7.93 13.57 12.11
C PRO A 157 -6.48 13.72 11.62
N LEU A 158 -5.83 12.62 11.24
CA LEU A 158 -4.47 12.63 10.70
C LEU A 158 -4.39 13.29 9.32
N LEU A 159 -5.36 12.99 8.44
CA LEU A 159 -5.40 13.51 7.07
C LEU A 159 -5.66 15.02 7.02
N LEU A 160 -6.42 15.57 7.97
CA LEU A 160 -6.77 16.98 8.02
C LEU A 160 -5.88 17.77 9.00
N GLY A 161 -4.97 17.11 9.71
CA GLY A 161 -4.09 17.77 10.71
C GLY A 161 -4.87 18.30 11.90
N SER A 162 -5.86 17.56 12.38
CA SER A 162 -6.61 17.88 13.60
C SER A 162 -5.69 17.80 14.82
N GLU A 163 -5.95 18.67 15.82
CA GLU A 163 -5.28 18.61 17.13
C GLU A 163 -5.77 17.44 17.99
N GLU A 164 -6.74 16.66 17.49
CA GLU A 164 -7.27 15.51 18.21
C GLU A 164 -6.17 14.46 18.41
N GLU A 165 -6.00 14.02 19.67
CA GLU A 165 -4.97 13.06 20.04
C GLU A 165 -5.19 11.70 19.34
N TRP A 166 -4.21 11.28 18.55
CA TRP A 166 -4.20 9.94 17.96
C TRP A 166 -3.73 8.91 18.98
N LYS A 167 -4.66 8.16 19.55
CA LYS A 167 -4.32 7.14 20.54
C LYS A 167 -3.53 5.99 19.92
N PRO A 168 -2.40 5.60 20.54
CA PRO A 168 -1.62 4.45 20.10
C PRO A 168 -2.48 3.19 19.99
N ARG A 169 -2.20 2.37 18.98
CA ARG A 169 -2.91 1.11 18.77
C ARG A 169 -1.98 -0.01 18.34
N LYS A 170 -2.51 -1.22 18.32
CA LYS A 170 -1.83 -2.40 17.80
C LYS A 170 -2.63 -2.96 16.63
N LEU A 171 -1.93 -3.32 15.56
CA LEU A 171 -2.49 -4.04 14.43
C LEU A 171 -2.06 -5.49 14.52
N VAL A 172 -3.02 -6.39 14.37
CA VAL A 172 -2.79 -7.84 14.40
C VAL A 172 -2.96 -8.38 12.99
N SER A 173 -1.95 -9.11 12.53
CA SER A 173 -1.96 -9.84 11.26
C SER A 173 -1.92 -11.34 11.54
N TYR A 174 -2.81 -12.10 10.90
CA TYR A 174 -2.88 -13.54 11.05
C TYR A 174 -2.94 -14.23 9.69
N TRP A 175 -2.07 -15.20 9.47
CA TRP A 175 -2.05 -15.99 8.24
C TRP A 175 -1.43 -17.37 8.48
N LYS A 176 -2.13 -18.43 8.12
CA LYS A 176 -1.63 -19.83 8.20
C LYS A 176 -0.98 -20.15 9.54
N ASN A 177 -1.70 -19.92 10.63
CA ASN A 177 -1.25 -20.14 12.03
C ASN A 177 -0.04 -19.29 12.46
N LYS A 178 0.25 -18.20 11.75
CA LYS A 178 1.26 -17.22 12.11
C LYS A 178 0.56 -15.94 12.51
N LEU A 179 0.94 -15.40 13.65
CA LEU A 179 0.41 -14.15 14.19
C LEU A 179 1.56 -13.16 14.31
N GLY A 180 1.35 -11.96 13.78
CA GLY A 180 2.24 -10.82 13.97
C GLY A 180 1.47 -9.66 14.60
N VAL A 181 2.13 -8.89 15.45
CA VAL A 181 1.54 -7.72 16.10
C VAL A 181 2.42 -6.51 15.82
N ARG A 182 1.84 -5.46 15.28
CA ARG A 182 2.51 -4.18 14.99
C ARG A 182 1.97 -3.08 15.90
N GLY A 183 2.84 -2.50 16.72
CA GLY A 183 2.63 -1.21 17.39
C GLY A 183 3.22 -0.06 16.57
N GLN A 184 3.19 1.16 17.09
CA GLN A 184 3.76 2.32 16.40
C GLN A 184 5.27 2.17 16.21
N ARG A 185 5.98 1.75 17.22
CA ARG A 185 7.43 1.56 17.21
C ARG A 185 7.83 0.09 17.04
N PHE A 186 7.28 -0.79 17.85
CA PHE A 186 7.70 -2.19 17.93
C PHE A 186 6.79 -3.13 17.15
N ARG A 187 7.38 -4.19 16.62
CA ARG A 187 6.69 -5.31 15.99
C ARG A 187 7.08 -6.62 16.66
N LEU A 188 6.11 -7.42 17.03
CA LEU A 188 6.28 -8.80 17.44
C LEU A 188 6.04 -9.73 16.25
N GLY A 189 7.07 -10.43 15.82
CA GLY A 189 6.98 -11.43 14.76
C GLY A 189 6.42 -12.76 15.25
N TYR A 190 5.93 -13.59 14.35
CA TYR A 190 5.30 -14.88 14.68
C TYR A 190 6.25 -15.89 15.37
N LYS A 191 7.54 -15.69 15.29
CA LYS A 191 8.57 -16.50 15.98
C LYS A 191 8.92 -15.97 17.39
N GLY A 192 8.21 -14.97 17.88
CA GLY A 192 8.47 -14.34 19.18
C GLY A 192 9.57 -13.28 19.16
N GLY A 193 10.17 -12.98 18.02
CA GLY A 193 11.16 -11.89 17.88
C GLY A 193 10.49 -10.52 18.02
N LEU A 194 11.06 -9.64 18.86
CA LEU A 194 10.67 -8.24 18.97
C LEU A 194 11.63 -7.38 18.11
N TYR A 195 11.06 -6.55 17.26
CA TYR A 195 11.79 -5.68 16.33
C TYR A 195 11.38 -4.23 16.54
N ASP A 196 12.33 -3.31 16.38
CA ASP A 196 12.11 -1.84 16.40
C ASP A 196 11.92 -1.29 14.98
#